data_be8f2027dc237f50935008cd047e97ae
#
_entry.id   be8f2027dc237f50935008cd047e97ae
#
_cell.length_a   1.000
_cell.length_b   1.000
_cell.length_c   1.000
_cell.angle_alpha   90.00
_cell.angle_beta   90.00
_cell.angle_gamma   90.00
#
_symmetry.space_group_name_H-M   'P 1'
#
loop_
_entity.id
_entity.type
_entity.pdbx_description
1 polymer ?
#
loop_
_entity_poly.entity_id
_entity_poly.type
_entity_poly.pdbx_seq_one_letter_code
_entity_poly.pdbx_strand_id
1 'polypeptide(L)'
;TSSLSGMLGALGLGSLPQGATADAYNVMVYPEVVASTPFITDLFDIRVSDPENNIDTTLVGYLTRKSAVGKAIGAVTKPIMDMFSSDDKTEEDEISKVNIFQLTKPQNSLVEYLTKQISVDVDKKTGETTIQVTLDNPVISATVADTICKNLRDYIVEYRTRKARENLESYQKIAEESHQRYLKATKAY
;
A
#
# COMPACT_ATOMS: atom_id res chain seq x y z
N THR A 1 -35.64 1.01 -11.39
CA THR A 1 -34.69 0.90 -10.23
C THR A 1 -34.88 1.99 -9.18
N SER A 2 -35.78 2.94 -9.40
CA SER A 2 -36.02 4.10 -8.52
C SER A 2 -36.99 3.85 -7.36
N SER A 3 -37.66 2.70 -7.32
CA SER A 3 -38.68 2.42 -6.30
C SER A 3 -38.11 1.92 -4.96
N LEU A 4 -36.91 1.32 -4.96
CA LEU A 4 -36.30 0.77 -3.75
C LEU A 4 -35.75 1.88 -2.83
N SER A 5 -35.19 2.94 -3.40
CA SER A 5 -34.65 4.08 -2.65
C SER A 5 -35.75 4.89 -1.91
N GLY A 6 -36.93 5.00 -2.52
CA GLY A 6 -38.07 5.66 -1.90
C GLY A 6 -38.64 4.88 -0.71
N MET A 7 -38.62 3.57 -0.81
CA MET A 7 -39.12 2.67 0.23
C MET A 7 -38.20 2.61 1.46
N LEU A 8 -36.88 2.67 1.24
CA LEU A 8 -35.87 2.72 2.29
C LEU A 8 -35.91 4.08 3.05
N GLY A 9 -36.24 5.18 2.37
CA GLY A 9 -36.44 6.48 3.00
C GLY A 9 -37.67 6.53 3.91
N ALA A 10 -38.78 5.86 3.53
CA ALA A 10 -40.00 5.79 4.30
C ALA A 10 -39.88 4.94 5.57
N LEU A 11 -38.94 3.97 5.58
CA LEU A 11 -38.64 3.12 6.74
C LEU A 11 -37.61 3.74 7.70
N GLY A 12 -37.21 5.01 7.49
CA GLY A 12 -36.19 5.67 8.32
C GLY A 12 -34.76 5.16 8.09
N LEU A 13 -34.54 4.34 7.06
CA LEU A 13 -33.24 3.79 6.67
C LEU A 13 -32.53 4.65 5.62
N GLY A 14 -33.03 5.87 5.41
CA GLY A 14 -32.49 6.83 4.42
C GLY A 14 -31.08 7.38 4.72
N SER A 15 -30.52 7.03 5.86
CA SER A 15 -29.17 7.43 6.27
C SER A 15 -28.16 6.27 6.23
N LEU A 16 -28.43 5.23 5.45
CA LEU A 16 -27.39 4.23 5.18
C LEU A 16 -26.22 4.92 4.47
N PRO A 17 -25.01 4.77 4.96
CA PRO A 17 -23.83 5.40 4.32
C PRO A 17 -23.60 4.77 2.95
N GLN A 18 -24.23 5.35 1.93
CA GLN A 18 -24.14 4.91 0.54
C GLN A 18 -22.73 5.12 -0.06
N GLY A 19 -21.87 5.89 0.64
CA GLY A 19 -20.51 6.17 0.24
C GLY A 19 -19.48 5.11 0.66
N ALA A 20 -19.80 4.28 1.66
CA ALA A 20 -18.81 3.38 2.26
C ALA A 20 -18.41 2.18 1.38
N THR A 21 -19.25 1.78 0.43
CA THR A 21 -18.96 0.67 -0.50
C THR A 21 -18.26 1.13 -1.77
N ALA A 22 -18.50 2.36 -2.23
CA ALA A 22 -17.89 2.89 -3.45
C ALA A 22 -16.37 3.10 -3.27
N ASP A 23 -15.94 3.51 -2.08
CA ASP A 23 -14.54 3.82 -1.78
C ASP A 23 -13.66 2.56 -1.76
N ALA A 24 -14.20 1.45 -1.25
CA ALA A 24 -13.49 0.17 -1.20
C ALA A 24 -13.20 -0.44 -2.59
N TYR A 25 -13.88 0.03 -3.63
CA TYR A 25 -13.72 -0.43 -5.02
C TYR A 25 -13.02 0.60 -5.90
N ASN A 26 -12.60 1.74 -5.33
CA ASN A 26 -11.97 2.80 -6.10
C ASN A 26 -10.51 2.43 -6.42
N VAL A 27 -10.28 1.92 -7.62
CA VAL A 27 -8.94 1.57 -8.12
C VAL A 27 -8.02 2.79 -8.28
N MET A 28 -8.60 4.00 -8.32
CA MET A 28 -7.84 5.25 -8.50
C MET A 28 -6.96 5.60 -7.31
N VAL A 29 -7.18 4.98 -6.15
CA VAL A 29 -6.33 5.19 -4.96
C VAL A 29 -5.08 4.29 -4.94
N TYR A 30 -4.96 3.30 -5.82
CA TYR A 30 -3.82 2.38 -5.82
C TYR A 30 -2.47 3.05 -6.03
N PRO A 31 -2.32 4.03 -6.95
CA PRO A 31 -1.06 4.77 -7.08
C PRO A 31 -0.65 5.47 -5.77
N GLU A 32 -1.60 6.07 -5.06
CA GLU A 32 -1.36 6.75 -3.79
C GLU A 32 -0.98 5.76 -2.68
N VAL A 33 -1.62 4.59 -2.64
CA VAL A 33 -1.28 3.52 -1.69
C VAL A 33 0.15 3.06 -1.90
N VAL A 34 0.56 2.77 -3.14
CA VAL A 34 1.92 2.31 -3.46
C VAL A 34 2.96 3.41 -3.20
N ALA A 35 2.62 4.68 -3.46
CA ALA A 35 3.52 5.81 -3.19
C ALA A 35 3.59 6.18 -1.69
N SER A 36 2.77 5.58 -0.84
CA SER A 36 2.76 5.90 0.59
C SER A 36 4.03 5.42 1.28
N THR A 37 4.49 6.21 2.25
CA THR A 37 5.69 5.87 3.03
C THR A 37 5.62 4.48 3.68
N PRO A 38 4.52 4.06 4.34
CA PRO A 38 4.41 2.72 4.90
C PRO A 38 4.61 1.63 3.84
N PHE A 39 3.97 1.76 2.68
CA PHE A 39 4.08 0.77 1.61
C PHE A 39 5.51 0.66 1.07
N ILE A 40 6.18 1.80 0.87
CA ILE A 40 7.57 1.82 0.39
C ILE A 40 8.53 1.26 1.43
N THR A 41 8.31 1.53 2.72
CA THR A 41 9.17 1.00 3.79
C THR A 41 9.02 -0.50 3.96
N ASP A 42 7.84 -1.07 3.70
CA ASP A 42 7.63 -2.53 3.71
C ASP A 42 8.44 -3.25 2.61
N LEU A 43 8.87 -2.53 1.59
CA LEU A 43 9.74 -3.10 0.55
C LEU A 43 11.22 -3.19 0.98
N PHE A 44 11.64 -2.53 2.06
CA PHE A 44 13.03 -2.47 2.48
C PHE A 44 13.60 -3.86 2.80
N ASP A 45 12.81 -4.68 3.49
CA ASP A 45 13.22 -6.00 3.97
C ASP A 45 12.98 -7.14 2.97
N ILE A 46 12.45 -6.84 1.78
CA ILE A 46 12.25 -7.89 0.78
C ILE A 46 13.59 -8.47 0.33
N ARG A 47 13.64 -9.80 0.26
CA ARG A 47 14.83 -10.51 -0.21
C ARG A 47 14.90 -10.44 -1.73
N VAL A 48 16.02 -9.97 -2.24
CA VAL A 48 16.33 -9.91 -3.66
C VAL A 48 17.53 -10.79 -3.96
N SER A 49 17.42 -11.63 -4.99
CA SER A 49 18.46 -12.57 -5.38
C SER A 49 18.67 -12.54 -6.89
N ASP A 50 19.92 -12.49 -7.28
CA ASP A 50 20.36 -12.66 -8.65
C ASP A 50 21.62 -13.54 -8.65
N PRO A 51 21.48 -14.85 -8.91
CA PRO A 51 22.59 -15.80 -8.88
C PRO A 51 23.67 -15.49 -9.91
N GLU A 52 23.32 -14.91 -11.07
CA GLU A 52 24.28 -14.60 -12.13
C GLU A 52 25.24 -13.49 -11.70
N ASN A 53 24.76 -12.55 -10.92
CA ASN A 53 25.55 -11.42 -10.40
C ASN A 53 25.98 -11.63 -8.93
N ASN A 54 25.77 -12.83 -8.38
CA ASN A 54 26.12 -13.20 -7.01
C ASN A 54 25.50 -12.24 -5.96
N ILE A 55 24.24 -11.87 -6.18
CA ILE A 55 23.48 -11.00 -5.30
C ILE A 55 22.48 -11.87 -4.52
N ASP A 56 22.52 -11.79 -3.20
CA ASP A 56 21.52 -12.37 -2.29
C ASP A 56 21.51 -11.51 -1.02
N THR A 57 20.54 -10.59 -0.95
CA THR A 57 20.48 -9.60 0.13
C THR A 57 19.07 -9.01 0.23
N THR A 58 18.84 -8.09 1.17
CA THR A 58 17.62 -7.28 1.21
C THR A 58 17.64 -6.20 0.13
N LEU A 59 16.48 -5.64 -0.22
CA LEU A 59 16.41 -4.52 -1.16
C LEU A 59 17.24 -3.33 -0.67
N VAL A 60 17.18 -3.03 0.63
CA VAL A 60 18.04 -1.98 1.24
C VAL A 60 19.50 -2.32 1.05
N GLY A 61 19.92 -3.55 1.40
CA GLY A 61 21.30 -3.99 1.22
C GLY A 61 21.77 -3.92 -0.22
N TYR A 62 20.89 -4.20 -1.19
CA TYR A 62 21.21 -4.03 -2.60
C TYR A 62 21.38 -2.57 -2.98
N LEU A 63 20.49 -1.68 -2.57
CA LEU A 63 20.50 -0.27 -2.91
C LEU A 63 21.65 0.50 -2.22
N THR A 64 22.04 0.08 -1.01
CA THR A 64 23.14 0.70 -0.24
C THR A 64 24.50 0.14 -0.59
N ARG A 65 24.56 -1.06 -1.21
CA ARG A 65 25.83 -1.64 -1.64
C ARG A 65 26.56 -0.68 -2.58
N LYS A 66 27.83 -0.39 -2.29
CA LYS A 66 28.77 0.26 -3.23
C LYS A 66 29.01 -0.69 -4.41
N SER A 67 28.06 -0.81 -5.32
CA SER A 67 28.22 -1.59 -6.52
C SER A 67 29.23 -0.90 -7.42
N ALA A 68 30.19 -1.66 -7.96
CA ALA A 68 31.08 -1.19 -9.03
C ALA A 68 30.26 -0.71 -10.27
N VAL A 69 29.00 -1.10 -10.38
CA VAL A 69 28.02 -0.66 -11.38
C VAL A 69 27.52 0.76 -11.11
N GLY A 70 27.54 1.23 -9.85
CA GLY A 70 27.14 2.60 -9.48
C GLY A 70 27.99 3.72 -10.10
N LYS A 71 29.11 3.38 -10.73
CA LYS A 71 29.90 4.34 -11.52
C LYS A 71 29.24 4.77 -12.83
N ALA A 72 28.30 4.00 -13.37
CA ALA A 72 27.63 4.30 -14.63
C ALA A 72 26.33 5.12 -14.47
N ILE A 73 25.73 5.14 -13.27
CA ILE A 73 24.44 5.83 -13.01
C ILE A 73 24.70 7.11 -12.17
N GLY A 74 25.68 7.84 -12.58
CA GLY A 74 26.33 8.90 -11.83
C GLY A 74 25.55 10.18 -11.49
N ALA A 75 24.24 10.28 -11.73
CA ALA A 75 23.55 11.56 -11.49
C ALA A 75 22.46 11.50 -10.41
N VAL A 76 21.82 10.34 -10.20
CA VAL A 76 20.65 10.25 -9.31
C VAL A 76 20.98 9.56 -7.98
N THR A 77 21.96 8.65 -7.98
CA THR A 77 22.34 7.88 -6.79
C THR A 77 23.46 8.48 -5.96
N LYS A 78 24.20 9.49 -6.49
CA LYS A 78 25.28 10.18 -5.77
C LYS A 78 24.89 10.67 -4.37
N PRO A 79 23.75 11.37 -4.18
CA PRO A 79 23.39 11.85 -2.85
C PRO A 79 23.08 10.72 -1.86
N ILE A 80 22.65 9.57 -2.34
CA ILE A 80 22.40 8.40 -1.49
C ILE A 80 23.72 7.72 -1.15
N MET A 81 24.60 7.54 -2.13
CA MET A 81 25.88 6.87 -1.97
C MET A 81 26.88 7.65 -1.08
N ASP A 82 26.91 8.97 -1.21
CA ASP A 82 27.77 9.82 -0.36
C ASP A 82 27.30 9.80 1.12
N MET A 83 26.00 9.54 1.36
CA MET A 83 25.43 9.44 2.69
C MET A 83 25.76 8.10 3.39
N PHE A 84 26.01 7.03 2.62
CA PHE A 84 26.36 5.70 3.11
C PHE A 84 27.87 5.37 2.98
N SER A 85 28.71 6.38 2.94
CA SER A 85 30.17 6.21 2.75
C SER A 85 30.92 5.66 3.96
N SER A 86 30.26 5.37 5.06
CA SER A 86 30.86 4.78 6.26
C SER A 86 30.99 3.26 6.12
N ASP A 87 32.13 2.75 6.49
CA ASP A 87 32.62 1.37 6.24
C ASP A 87 32.10 0.34 7.24
N ASP A 88 30.89 0.54 7.82
CA ASP A 88 30.43 -0.30 8.92
C ASP A 88 29.17 -1.14 8.58
N LYS A 89 29.28 -2.45 8.75
CA LYS A 89 28.19 -3.44 8.52
C LYS A 89 26.98 -3.26 9.43
N THR A 90 27.07 -2.40 10.42
CA THR A 90 26.01 -2.06 11.37
C THR A 90 24.91 -1.16 10.79
N GLU A 91 25.18 -0.49 9.68
CA GLU A 91 24.23 0.48 9.10
C GLU A 91 23.09 -0.18 8.33
N GLU A 92 23.29 -1.35 7.72
CA GLU A 92 22.21 -2.08 7.02
C GLU A 92 21.12 -2.53 7.99
N ASP A 93 21.50 -2.99 9.19
CA ASP A 93 20.57 -3.44 10.24
C ASP A 93 19.80 -2.27 10.88
N GLU A 94 20.38 -1.08 10.95
CA GLU A 94 19.70 0.11 11.47
C GLU A 94 18.74 0.71 10.46
N ILE A 95 19.04 0.61 9.16
CA ILE A 95 18.16 1.12 8.10
C ILE A 95 16.93 0.24 7.91
N SER A 96 17.08 -1.08 8.11
CA SER A 96 15.96 -2.03 8.05
C SER A 96 14.95 -1.83 9.18
N LYS A 97 15.38 -1.38 10.36
CA LYS A 97 14.48 -1.11 11.49
C LYS A 97 13.78 0.23 11.31
N VAL A 98 12.71 0.24 10.53
CA VAL A 98 11.98 1.46 10.20
C VAL A 98 10.97 1.82 11.28
N ASN A 99 11.09 3.05 11.80
CA ASN A 99 9.99 3.69 12.51
C ASN A 99 9.29 4.67 11.55
N ILE A 100 8.12 4.31 11.07
CA ILE A 100 7.36 5.08 10.07
C ILE A 100 7.12 6.54 10.49
N PHE A 101 7.06 6.80 11.80
CA PHE A 101 6.85 8.14 12.34
C PHE A 101 8.15 8.96 12.49
N GLN A 102 9.32 8.29 12.42
CA GLN A 102 10.62 8.92 12.59
C GLN A 102 11.64 8.29 11.65
N LEU A 103 11.54 8.61 10.36
CA LEU A 103 12.52 8.16 9.39
C LEU A 103 13.85 8.90 9.59
N THR A 104 14.95 8.17 9.56
CA THR A 104 16.28 8.76 9.47
C THR A 104 16.48 9.40 8.09
N LYS A 105 17.46 10.30 7.96
CA LYS A 105 17.78 10.90 6.65
C LYS A 105 18.05 9.86 5.56
N PRO A 106 18.85 8.80 5.82
CA PRO A 106 19.05 7.72 4.85
C PRO A 106 17.77 7.03 4.44
N GLN A 107 16.92 6.66 5.40
CA GLN A 107 15.63 6.01 5.13
C GLN A 107 14.72 6.89 4.27
N ASN A 108 14.64 8.18 4.59
CA ASN A 108 13.85 9.12 3.79
C ASN A 108 14.37 9.23 2.35
N SER A 109 15.69 9.28 2.17
CA SER A 109 16.29 9.32 0.83
C SER A 109 16.00 8.05 0.03
N LEU A 110 15.98 6.87 0.68
CA LEU A 110 15.58 5.61 0.04
C LEU A 110 14.11 5.59 -0.33
N VAL A 111 13.23 6.09 0.53
CA VAL A 111 11.79 6.24 0.23
C VAL A 111 11.60 7.13 -1.00
N GLU A 112 12.22 8.30 -1.03
CA GLU A 112 12.15 9.22 -2.17
C GLU A 112 12.71 8.60 -3.46
N TYR A 113 13.81 7.86 -3.35
CA TYR A 113 14.40 7.16 -4.49
C TYR A 113 13.43 6.11 -5.02
N LEU A 114 12.95 5.19 -4.18
CA LEU A 114 12.04 4.11 -4.61
C LEU A 114 10.72 4.66 -5.15
N THR A 115 10.16 5.71 -4.55
CA THR A 115 8.95 6.36 -5.06
C THR A 115 9.13 6.90 -6.48
N LYS A 116 10.34 7.33 -6.85
CA LYS A 116 10.64 7.77 -8.23
C LYS A 116 10.88 6.61 -9.20
N GLN A 117 11.33 5.46 -8.69
CA GLN A 117 11.60 4.27 -9.52
C GLN A 117 10.37 3.38 -9.72
N ILE A 118 9.31 3.60 -8.94
CA ILE A 118 8.06 2.84 -9.00
C ILE A 118 6.98 3.76 -9.58
N SER A 119 6.35 3.32 -10.66
CA SER A 119 5.18 3.98 -11.28
C SER A 119 4.00 3.03 -11.29
N VAL A 120 2.84 3.56 -10.94
CA VAL A 120 1.57 2.83 -10.97
C VAL A 120 0.56 3.63 -11.76
N ASP A 121 0.11 3.05 -12.87
CA ASP A 121 -0.90 3.63 -13.75
C ASP A 121 -2.20 2.84 -13.70
N VAL A 122 -3.32 3.54 -13.72
CA VAL A 122 -4.65 2.93 -13.70
C VAL A 122 -5.46 3.41 -14.91
N ASP A 123 -5.85 2.48 -15.76
CA ASP A 123 -6.80 2.78 -16.83
C ASP A 123 -8.21 2.98 -16.24
N LYS A 124 -8.74 4.20 -16.42
CA LYS A 124 -10.07 4.59 -15.90
C LYS A 124 -11.22 3.85 -16.54
N LYS A 125 -11.03 3.29 -17.73
CA LYS A 125 -12.10 2.59 -18.48
C LYS A 125 -12.15 1.12 -18.14
N THR A 126 -11.00 0.47 -18.06
CA THR A 126 -10.88 -0.97 -17.82
C THR A 126 -10.68 -1.30 -16.34
N GLY A 127 -10.16 -0.35 -15.54
CA GLY A 127 -9.71 -0.59 -14.17
C GLY A 127 -8.39 -1.38 -14.11
N GLU A 128 -7.74 -1.58 -15.24
CA GLU A 128 -6.43 -2.24 -15.31
C GLU A 128 -5.37 -1.39 -14.61
N THR A 129 -4.58 -2.03 -13.77
CA THR A 129 -3.50 -1.38 -13.02
C THR A 129 -2.17 -1.91 -13.52
N THR A 130 -1.34 -1.02 -14.06
CA THR A 130 0.00 -1.33 -14.53
C THR A 130 1.02 -0.83 -13.52
N ILE A 131 1.91 -1.71 -13.07
CA ILE A 131 3.01 -1.39 -12.16
C ILE A 131 4.32 -1.49 -12.91
N GLN A 132 5.10 -0.42 -12.90
CA GLN A 132 6.45 -0.37 -13.48
C GLN A 132 7.47 -0.13 -12.38
N VAL A 133 8.58 -0.88 -12.43
CA VAL A 133 9.73 -0.71 -11.53
C VAL A 133 10.99 -0.60 -12.37
N THR A 134 11.77 0.44 -12.15
CA THR A 134 13.00 0.73 -12.89
C THR A 134 14.19 0.71 -11.93
N LEU A 135 14.93 -0.39 -11.90
CA LEU A 135 16.18 -0.51 -11.16
C LEU A 135 17.30 -0.94 -12.12
N ASP A 136 18.54 -0.89 -11.66
CA ASP A 136 19.72 -1.20 -12.48
C ASP A 136 19.78 -2.65 -12.93
N ASN A 137 19.23 -3.55 -12.13
CA ASN A 137 19.22 -4.98 -12.40
C ASN A 137 17.81 -5.43 -12.79
N PRO A 138 17.61 -6.04 -13.97
CA PRO A 138 16.30 -6.44 -14.46
C PRO A 138 15.66 -7.55 -13.62
N VAL A 139 16.46 -8.48 -13.07
CA VAL A 139 15.97 -9.58 -12.22
C VAL A 139 15.42 -9.01 -10.91
N ILE A 140 16.16 -8.07 -10.31
CA ILE A 140 15.72 -7.39 -9.08
C ILE A 140 14.50 -6.53 -9.35
N SER A 141 14.46 -5.77 -10.45
CA SER A 141 13.29 -4.98 -10.86
C SER A 141 12.04 -5.86 -10.95
N ALA A 142 12.15 -7.02 -11.59
CA ALA A 142 11.05 -7.97 -11.73
C ALA A 142 10.59 -8.53 -10.36
N THR A 143 11.53 -8.87 -9.49
CA THR A 143 11.24 -9.37 -8.13
C THR A 143 10.52 -8.31 -7.30
N VAL A 144 10.97 -7.06 -7.37
CA VAL A 144 10.33 -5.96 -6.66
C VAL A 144 8.93 -5.69 -7.21
N ALA A 145 8.76 -5.68 -8.55
CA ALA A 145 7.46 -5.49 -9.18
C ALA A 145 6.45 -6.58 -8.79
N ASP A 146 6.86 -7.86 -8.78
CA ASP A 146 6.03 -8.99 -8.34
C ASP A 146 5.64 -8.84 -6.86
N THR A 147 6.58 -8.42 -6.02
CA THR A 147 6.31 -8.18 -4.59
C THR A 147 5.33 -7.04 -4.39
N ILE A 148 5.47 -5.93 -5.12
CA ILE A 148 4.52 -4.81 -5.09
C ILE A 148 3.12 -5.28 -5.49
N CYS A 149 3.01 -6.09 -6.55
CA CYS A 149 1.73 -6.66 -6.98
C CYS A 149 1.08 -7.52 -5.88
N LYS A 150 1.88 -8.34 -5.18
CA LYS A 150 1.39 -9.17 -4.06
C LYS A 150 0.94 -8.30 -2.88
N ASN A 151 1.79 -7.40 -2.43
CA ASN A 151 1.51 -6.53 -1.29
C ASN A 151 0.28 -5.65 -1.55
N LEU A 152 0.15 -5.08 -2.75
CA LEU A 152 -1.02 -4.30 -3.13
C LEU A 152 -2.30 -5.14 -3.13
N ARG A 153 -2.23 -6.36 -3.66
CA ARG A 153 -3.37 -7.30 -3.62
C ARG A 153 -3.81 -7.60 -2.19
N ASP A 154 -2.85 -7.93 -1.33
CA ASP A 154 -3.11 -8.26 0.07
C ASP A 154 -3.70 -7.06 0.82
N TYR A 155 -3.14 -5.87 0.62
CA TYR A 155 -3.68 -4.62 1.15
C TYR A 155 -5.13 -4.38 0.72
N ILE A 156 -5.44 -4.58 -0.57
CA ILE A 156 -6.80 -4.38 -1.10
C ILE A 156 -7.78 -5.39 -0.48
N VAL A 157 -7.37 -6.66 -0.38
CA VAL A 157 -8.21 -7.71 0.23
C VAL A 157 -8.48 -7.41 1.70
N GLU A 158 -7.45 -7.05 2.45
CA GLU A 158 -7.59 -6.67 3.85
C GLU A 158 -8.49 -5.44 4.03
N TYR A 159 -8.24 -4.38 3.26
CA TYR A 159 -9.04 -3.16 3.31
C TYR A 159 -10.52 -3.44 3.02
N ARG A 160 -10.82 -4.20 1.97
CA ARG A 160 -12.18 -4.58 1.60
C ARG A 160 -12.85 -5.44 2.67
N THR A 161 -12.14 -6.41 3.21
CA THR A 161 -12.63 -7.30 4.26
C THR A 161 -12.94 -6.52 5.54
N ARG A 162 -12.04 -5.63 5.96
CA ARG A 162 -12.25 -4.75 7.11
C ARG A 162 -13.47 -3.87 6.91
N LYS A 163 -13.58 -3.23 5.76
CA LYS A 163 -14.71 -2.36 5.43
C LYS A 163 -16.05 -3.12 5.40
N ALA A 164 -16.05 -4.34 4.86
CA ALA A 164 -17.23 -5.19 4.87
C ALA A 164 -17.67 -5.58 6.29
N ARG A 165 -16.71 -5.87 7.19
CA ARG A 165 -17.00 -6.16 8.61
C ARG A 165 -17.56 -4.93 9.33
N GLU A 166 -16.96 -3.76 9.16
CA GLU A 166 -17.47 -2.51 9.74
C GLU A 166 -18.92 -2.22 9.28
N ASN A 167 -19.20 -2.43 8.00
CA ASN A 167 -20.54 -2.26 7.46
C ASN A 167 -21.50 -3.29 8.07
N LEU A 168 -21.11 -4.56 8.19
CA LEU A 168 -21.92 -5.61 8.79
C LEU A 168 -22.29 -5.26 10.24
N GLU A 169 -21.32 -4.85 11.05
CA GLU A 169 -21.56 -4.44 12.44
C GLU A 169 -22.52 -3.26 12.51
N SER A 170 -22.36 -2.28 11.63
CA SER A 170 -23.26 -1.13 11.54
C SER A 170 -24.70 -1.55 11.20
N TYR A 171 -24.87 -2.45 10.22
CA TYR A 171 -26.20 -2.95 9.85
C TYR A 171 -26.83 -3.79 10.95
N GLN A 172 -26.06 -4.63 11.63
CA GLN A 172 -26.54 -5.41 12.78
C GLN A 172 -27.03 -4.48 13.89
N LYS A 173 -26.31 -3.43 14.20
CA LYS A 173 -26.72 -2.44 15.20
C LYS A 173 -28.02 -1.74 14.81
N ILE A 174 -28.14 -1.29 13.55
CA ILE A 174 -29.38 -0.66 13.05
C ILE A 174 -30.57 -1.62 13.11
N ALA A 175 -30.35 -2.88 12.74
CA ALA A 175 -31.39 -3.91 12.79
C ALA A 175 -31.89 -4.15 14.24
N GLU A 176 -30.95 -4.27 15.19
CA GLU A 176 -31.27 -4.45 16.60
C GLU A 176 -32.02 -3.23 17.17
N GLU A 177 -31.53 -2.00 16.89
CA GLU A 177 -32.22 -0.78 17.33
C GLU A 177 -33.63 -0.70 16.75
N SER A 178 -33.84 -1.07 15.48
CA SER A 178 -35.14 -1.09 14.84
C SER A 178 -36.07 -2.15 15.48
N HIS A 179 -35.51 -3.32 15.78
CA HIS A 179 -36.24 -4.38 16.46
C HIS A 179 -36.69 -3.94 17.87
N GLN A 180 -35.82 -3.30 18.62
CA GLN A 180 -36.15 -2.78 19.95
C GLN A 180 -37.21 -1.67 19.89
N ARG A 181 -37.18 -0.79 18.89
CA ARG A 181 -38.24 0.20 18.68
C ARG A 181 -39.58 -0.44 18.36
N TYR A 182 -39.58 -1.47 17.50
CA TYR A 182 -40.77 -2.24 17.18
C TYR A 182 -41.39 -2.89 18.43
N LEU A 183 -40.57 -3.58 19.24
CA LEU A 183 -41.03 -4.21 20.48
C LEU A 183 -41.61 -3.22 21.49
N LYS A 184 -41.01 -2.01 21.61
CA LYS A 184 -41.54 -0.95 22.47
C LYS A 184 -42.89 -0.44 21.96
N ALA A 185 -43.02 -0.23 20.65
CA ALA A 185 -44.28 0.22 20.06
C ALA A 185 -45.39 -0.83 20.24
N THR A 186 -45.08 -2.12 20.02
CA THR A 186 -46.05 -3.21 20.18
C THR A 186 -46.52 -3.40 21.64
N LYS A 187 -45.67 -3.08 22.63
CA LYS A 187 -46.07 -3.13 24.07
C LYS A 187 -46.86 -1.92 24.52
N ALA A 188 -46.85 -0.85 23.76
CA ALA A 188 -47.60 0.39 24.06
C ALA A 188 -49.04 0.37 23.53
N TYR A 189 -49.39 -0.63 22.72
CA TYR A 189 -50.75 -0.96 22.26
C TYR A 189 -51.34 -2.09 23.08
#